data_d7ca04bea3a2bafdbe6f6cfa73b9c7a0
#
_entry.id   d7ca04bea3a2bafdbe6f6cfa73b9c7a0
#
_cell.length_a   1.000
_cell.length_b   1.000
_cell.length_c   1.000
_cell.angle_alpha   90.00
_cell.angle_beta   90.00
_cell.angle_gamma   90.00
#
_symmetry.space_group_name_H-M   'P 1'
#
loop_
_entity.id
_entity.type
_entity.pdbx_description
1 polymer ?
#
loop_
_entity_poly.entity_id
_entity_poly.type
_entity_poly.pdbx_seq_one_letter_code
_entity_poly.pdbx_strand_id
1 'polypeptide(L)'
;MSENNLIAISGGIGGAKLCYGLDQILEPGQLRVIANTGDDFLYLGFYISPDIDTLIYTLAEVNNKETGWGREDETWKTHNVLGELGADNWFKLGDKDLALHLHRSKALRNGETLTSITQDIAERFKLKTVILPMSDHIIQTVVETDEGSMPFQEYFVKESTNPKVREISFESKHPETTKEVLEAINDPELSGFLIAPSNPYL
;
A
#
# COMPACT_ATOMS: atom_id res chain seq x y z
N MET A 1 24.14 9.91 21.12
CA MET A 1 22.83 9.32 21.45
C MET A 1 22.68 8.17 20.50
N SER A 2 22.42 6.95 20.96
CA SER A 2 22.22 5.81 20.05
C SER A 2 20.98 6.11 19.21
N GLU A 3 21.17 6.24 17.92
CA GLU A 3 20.05 6.35 16.98
C GLU A 3 19.37 4.98 16.94
N ASN A 4 18.25 4.86 17.61
CA ASN A 4 17.47 3.61 17.66
C ASN A 4 16.57 3.56 16.44
N ASN A 5 17.07 3.03 15.32
CA ASN A 5 16.28 2.84 14.13
C ASN A 5 15.34 1.64 14.31
N LEU A 6 14.10 1.81 13.91
CA LEU A 6 13.06 0.78 13.93
C LEU A 6 12.55 0.49 12.53
N ILE A 7 12.31 -0.77 12.26
CA ILE A 7 11.59 -1.22 11.06
C ILE A 7 10.23 -1.74 11.48
N ALA A 8 9.17 -1.22 10.86
CA ALA A 8 7.83 -1.79 10.92
C ALA A 8 7.50 -2.50 9.61
N ILE A 9 7.04 -3.74 9.68
CA ILE A 9 6.48 -4.46 8.53
C ILE A 9 4.98 -4.22 8.57
N SER A 10 4.43 -3.59 7.54
CA SER A 10 3.07 -3.07 7.58
C SER A 10 2.31 -3.33 6.29
N GLY A 11 1.04 -3.67 6.46
CA GLY A 11 0.01 -3.71 5.43
C GLY A 11 -1.32 -3.23 6.01
N GLY A 12 -2.15 -2.62 5.18
CA GLY A 12 -3.50 -2.21 5.53
C GLY A 12 -3.63 -1.13 6.61
N ILE A 13 -4.87 -0.89 7.01
CA ILE A 13 -5.28 0.21 7.92
C ILE A 13 -4.70 0.03 9.32
N GLY A 14 -4.69 -1.20 9.84
CA GLY A 14 -4.17 -1.49 11.18
C GLY A 14 -2.70 -1.16 11.31
N GLY A 15 -1.92 -1.55 10.31
CA GLY A 15 -0.49 -1.27 10.22
C GLY A 15 -0.21 0.23 10.11
N ALA A 16 -0.94 0.94 9.27
CA ALA A 16 -0.79 2.39 9.11
C ALA A 16 -1.07 3.15 10.42
N LYS A 17 -2.07 2.73 11.20
CA LYS A 17 -2.35 3.33 12.52
C LYS A 17 -1.21 3.12 13.53
N LEU A 18 -0.60 1.93 13.56
CA LEU A 18 0.57 1.68 14.39
C LEU A 18 1.74 2.56 13.96
N CYS A 19 2.03 2.60 12.65
CA CYS A 19 3.10 3.43 12.09
C CYS A 19 2.89 4.92 12.40
N TYR A 20 1.65 5.41 12.32
CA TYR A 20 1.33 6.78 12.72
C TYR A 20 1.65 7.03 14.21
N GLY A 21 1.25 6.12 15.11
CA GLY A 21 1.57 6.26 16.52
C GLY A 21 3.09 6.28 16.80
N LEU A 22 3.86 5.44 16.11
CA LEU A 22 5.31 5.43 16.19
C LEU A 22 5.93 6.72 15.64
N ASP A 23 5.41 7.19 14.49
CA ASP A 23 5.84 8.45 13.87
C ASP A 23 5.69 9.66 14.80
N GLN A 24 4.69 9.67 15.69
CA GLN A 24 4.51 10.77 16.64
C GLN A 24 5.55 10.82 17.77
N ILE A 25 6.20 9.71 18.08
CA ILE A 25 7.14 9.59 19.22
C ILE A 25 8.60 9.43 18.81
N LEU A 26 8.87 9.10 17.54
CA LEU A 26 10.21 8.90 17.00
C LEU A 26 10.69 10.15 16.26
N GLU A 27 12.00 10.32 16.22
CA GLU A 27 12.62 11.40 15.46
C GLU A 27 12.60 11.12 13.95
N PRO A 28 12.68 12.15 13.11
CA PRO A 28 12.71 11.96 11.64
C PRO A 28 13.79 10.97 11.19
N GLY A 29 13.41 10.00 10.36
CA GLY A 29 14.30 8.97 9.83
C GLY A 29 14.52 7.75 10.72
N GLN A 30 14.09 7.77 11.99
CA GLN A 30 14.20 6.61 12.88
C GLN A 30 13.20 5.49 12.54
N LEU A 31 12.07 5.82 11.95
CA LEU A 31 11.08 4.83 11.51
C LEU A 31 11.21 4.58 10.01
N ARG A 32 11.44 3.32 9.66
CA ARG A 32 11.33 2.81 8.29
C ARG A 32 10.20 1.80 8.23
N VAL A 33 9.32 1.92 7.25
CA VAL A 33 8.18 1.02 7.11
C VAL A 33 8.36 0.22 5.83
N ILE A 34 8.50 -1.10 5.96
CA ILE A 34 8.43 -2.02 4.83
C ILE A 34 6.95 -2.26 4.54
N ALA A 35 6.49 -1.73 3.42
CA ALA A 35 5.10 -1.77 3.01
C ALA A 35 4.81 -3.00 2.15
N ASN A 36 3.70 -3.69 2.42
CA ASN A 36 3.19 -4.76 1.59
C ASN A 36 2.87 -4.24 0.19
N THR A 37 3.26 -4.99 -0.84
CA THR A 37 2.89 -4.78 -2.25
C THR A 37 2.19 -5.99 -2.85
N GLY A 38 1.90 -7.02 -2.02
CA GLY A 38 1.24 -8.25 -2.45
C GLY A 38 -0.21 -8.05 -2.89
N ASP A 39 -0.81 -6.94 -2.49
CA ASP A 39 -2.18 -6.59 -2.80
C ASP A 39 -2.29 -5.51 -3.88
N ASP A 40 -1.14 -5.12 -4.47
CA ASP A 40 -1.09 -4.18 -5.60
C ASP A 40 -1.72 -4.81 -6.83
N PHE A 41 -2.45 -4.01 -7.60
CA PHE A 41 -3.16 -4.50 -8.77
C PHE A 41 -3.36 -3.41 -9.84
N LEU A 42 -3.73 -3.85 -11.05
CA LEU A 42 -4.11 -2.96 -12.12
C LEU A 42 -5.64 -2.80 -12.16
N TYR A 43 -6.11 -1.57 -12.10
CA TYR A 43 -7.52 -1.23 -12.22
C TYR A 43 -7.71 -0.05 -13.16
N LEU A 44 -8.56 -0.21 -14.18
CA LEU A 44 -8.79 0.79 -15.23
C LEU A 44 -7.50 1.32 -15.89
N GLY A 45 -6.46 0.48 -15.98
CA GLY A 45 -5.15 0.84 -16.52
C GLY A 45 -4.25 1.63 -15.58
N PHE A 46 -4.64 1.81 -14.32
CA PHE A 46 -3.82 2.41 -13.28
C PHE A 46 -3.25 1.35 -12.34
N TYR A 47 -2.03 1.59 -11.87
CA TYR A 47 -1.39 0.79 -10.82
C TYR A 47 -1.83 1.30 -9.45
N ILE A 48 -2.53 0.46 -8.72
CA ILE A 48 -3.07 0.74 -7.40
C ILE A 48 -2.21 0.03 -6.36
N SER A 49 -1.75 0.74 -5.33
CA SER A 49 -0.97 0.21 -4.21
C SER A 49 -1.68 0.53 -2.91
N PRO A 50 -2.69 -0.23 -2.51
CA PRO A 50 -3.60 0.15 -1.42
C PRO A 50 -2.88 0.35 -0.08
N ASP A 51 -1.90 -0.49 0.25
CA ASP A 51 -1.20 -0.43 1.53
C ASP A 51 -0.22 0.74 1.60
N ILE A 52 0.51 1.00 0.51
CA ILE A 52 1.39 2.18 0.40
C ILE A 52 0.57 3.46 0.51
N ASP A 53 -0.57 3.53 -0.19
CA ASP A 53 -1.42 4.71 -0.19
C ASP A 53 -2.05 4.96 1.18
N THR A 54 -2.50 3.91 1.84
CA THR A 54 -3.02 3.99 3.21
C THR A 54 -1.96 4.47 4.19
N LEU A 55 -0.70 4.01 4.08
CA LEU A 55 0.42 4.50 4.87
C LEU A 55 0.66 5.99 4.62
N ILE A 56 0.82 6.40 3.35
CA ILE A 56 1.08 7.80 2.97
C ILE A 56 -0.03 8.70 3.50
N TYR A 57 -1.30 8.36 3.27
CA TYR A 57 -2.42 9.20 3.68
C TYR A 57 -2.55 9.28 5.20
N THR A 58 -2.30 8.18 5.91
CA THR A 58 -2.38 8.14 7.37
C THR A 58 -1.25 8.95 8.01
N LEU A 59 -0.01 8.79 7.54
CA LEU A 59 1.15 9.53 8.05
C LEU A 59 1.09 11.03 7.70
N ALA A 60 0.50 11.36 6.55
CA ALA A 60 0.26 12.75 6.15
C ALA A 60 -0.99 13.39 6.80
N GLU A 61 -1.73 12.64 7.58
CA GLU A 61 -2.99 13.08 8.21
C GLU A 61 -4.07 13.57 7.22
N VAL A 62 -4.08 13.01 6.01
CA VAL A 62 -5.06 13.33 4.95
C VAL A 62 -6.00 12.18 4.63
N ASN A 63 -5.92 11.10 5.39
CA ASN A 63 -6.80 9.95 5.24
C ASN A 63 -8.21 10.23 5.74
N ASN A 64 -9.19 9.58 5.16
CA ASN A 64 -10.55 9.58 5.69
C ASN A 64 -10.58 8.79 7.01
N LYS A 65 -10.87 9.47 8.11
CA LYS A 65 -10.83 8.90 9.46
C LYS A 65 -12.05 8.02 9.79
N GLU A 66 -13.14 8.17 9.04
CA GLU A 66 -14.35 7.37 9.23
C GLU A 66 -14.21 6.00 8.58
N THR A 67 -13.75 5.94 7.34
CA THR A 67 -13.56 4.69 6.60
C THR A 67 -12.22 4.02 6.91
N GLY A 68 -11.19 4.80 7.27
CA GLY A 68 -9.81 4.36 7.48
C GLY A 68 -9.03 4.17 6.19
N TRP A 69 -9.64 4.30 5.02
CA TRP A 69 -9.01 4.21 3.70
C TRP A 69 -9.42 5.41 2.82
N GLY A 70 -8.61 5.65 1.79
CA GLY A 70 -8.81 6.79 0.89
C GLY A 70 -8.50 8.13 1.56
N ARG A 71 -8.78 9.21 0.86
CA ARG A 71 -8.51 10.56 1.32
C ARG A 71 -9.75 11.20 1.94
N GLU A 72 -9.54 12.13 2.86
CA GLU A 72 -10.63 12.99 3.37
C GLU A 72 -11.09 13.97 2.28
N ASP A 73 -12.33 14.43 2.40
CA ASP A 73 -12.97 15.37 1.47
C ASP A 73 -12.87 14.92 -0.01
N GLU A 74 -13.03 13.63 -0.26
CA GLU A 74 -13.05 13.09 -1.61
C GLU A 74 -14.30 13.51 -2.38
N THR A 75 -14.14 13.67 -3.70
CA THR A 75 -15.24 13.71 -4.65
C THR A 75 -15.22 12.48 -5.54
N TRP A 76 -16.37 12.10 -6.06
CA TRP A 76 -16.58 10.86 -6.81
C TRP A 76 -17.06 11.11 -8.24
N LYS A 77 -16.74 12.29 -8.79
CA LYS A 77 -17.25 12.71 -10.08
C LYS A 77 -16.76 11.81 -11.20
N THR A 78 -15.45 11.55 -11.24
CA THR A 78 -14.85 10.68 -12.25
C THR A 78 -15.38 9.25 -12.12
N HIS A 79 -15.45 8.73 -10.89
CA HIS A 79 -15.96 7.39 -10.62
C HIS A 79 -17.41 7.21 -11.11
N ASN A 80 -18.28 8.19 -10.85
CA ASN A 80 -19.68 8.16 -11.28
C ASN A 80 -19.80 8.18 -12.81
N VAL A 81 -19.06 9.07 -13.47
CA VAL A 81 -19.07 9.16 -14.94
C VAL A 81 -18.52 7.87 -15.58
N LEU A 82 -17.48 7.25 -15.00
CA LEU A 82 -17.00 5.96 -15.49
C LEU A 82 -18.08 4.88 -15.40
N GLY A 83 -18.86 4.83 -14.33
CA GLY A 83 -20.01 3.93 -14.21
C GLY A 83 -21.09 4.21 -15.25
N GLU A 84 -21.40 5.49 -15.55
CA GLU A 84 -22.33 5.88 -16.61
C GLU A 84 -21.85 5.44 -18.02
N LEU A 85 -20.53 5.40 -18.22
CA LEU A 85 -19.90 4.91 -19.46
C LEU A 85 -19.81 3.38 -19.54
N GLY A 86 -20.28 2.66 -18.49
CA GLY A 86 -20.26 1.19 -18.43
C GLY A 86 -18.89 0.60 -18.06
N ALA A 87 -17.99 1.39 -17.50
CA ALA A 87 -16.74 0.86 -16.95
C ALA A 87 -17.00 0.12 -15.64
N ASP A 88 -16.09 -0.82 -15.30
CA ASP A 88 -16.08 -1.46 -13.99
C ASP A 88 -15.95 -0.39 -12.89
N ASN A 89 -16.80 -0.45 -11.87
CA ASN A 89 -16.84 0.51 -10.78
C ASN A 89 -16.91 -0.13 -9.38
N TRP A 90 -16.52 -1.40 -9.27
CA TRP A 90 -16.54 -2.12 -8.00
C TRP A 90 -15.48 -1.59 -7.01
N PHE A 91 -14.34 -1.08 -7.51
CA PHE A 91 -13.33 -0.47 -6.67
C PHE A 91 -13.51 1.05 -6.67
N LYS A 92 -13.84 1.60 -5.52
CA LYS A 92 -14.07 3.04 -5.37
C LYS A 92 -12.78 3.83 -5.43
N LEU A 93 -12.67 4.72 -6.43
CA LEU A 93 -11.59 5.70 -6.57
C LEU A 93 -12.13 7.11 -6.42
N GLY A 94 -11.67 7.84 -5.44
CA GLY A 94 -11.90 9.27 -5.31
C GLY A 94 -11.10 10.08 -6.31
N ASP A 95 -11.51 11.32 -6.59
CA ASP A 95 -10.83 12.16 -7.60
C ASP A 95 -9.40 12.54 -7.18
N LYS A 96 -9.15 12.76 -5.87
CA LYS A 96 -7.81 13.03 -5.34
C LYS A 96 -6.94 11.78 -5.36
N ASP A 97 -7.52 10.63 -5.01
CA ASP A 97 -6.87 9.33 -5.02
C ASP A 97 -6.50 8.92 -6.46
N LEU A 98 -7.41 9.11 -7.40
CA LEU A 98 -7.17 8.89 -8.82
C LEU A 98 -5.97 9.71 -9.36
N ALA A 99 -5.80 10.94 -8.90
CA ALA A 99 -4.64 11.76 -9.30
C ALA A 99 -3.31 11.13 -8.89
N LEU A 100 -3.24 10.50 -7.71
CA LEU A 100 -2.05 9.80 -7.23
C LEU A 100 -1.79 8.54 -8.07
N HIS A 101 -2.83 7.75 -8.35
CA HIS A 101 -2.71 6.55 -9.19
C HIS A 101 -2.28 6.89 -10.62
N LEU A 102 -2.79 7.99 -11.18
CA LEU A 102 -2.38 8.50 -12.49
C LEU A 102 -0.89 8.88 -12.50
N HIS A 103 -0.43 9.59 -11.46
CA HIS A 103 0.97 9.99 -11.30
C HIS A 103 1.88 8.76 -11.21
N ARG A 104 1.59 7.83 -10.31
CA ARG A 104 2.32 6.56 -10.15
C ARG A 104 2.37 5.76 -11.45
N SER A 105 1.23 5.55 -12.07
CA SER A 105 1.14 4.75 -13.30
C SER A 105 1.89 5.36 -14.48
N LYS A 106 1.93 6.70 -14.56
CA LYS A 106 2.75 7.41 -15.56
C LYS A 106 4.24 7.18 -15.30
N ALA A 107 4.69 7.32 -14.06
CA ALA A 107 6.08 7.16 -13.68
C ALA A 107 6.57 5.72 -13.92
N LEU A 108 5.79 4.72 -13.52
CA LEU A 108 6.07 3.30 -13.80
C LEU A 108 6.20 3.02 -15.31
N ARG A 109 5.31 3.59 -16.14
CA ARG A 109 5.42 3.46 -17.61
C ARG A 109 6.66 4.13 -18.19
N ASN A 110 7.21 5.13 -17.51
CA ASN A 110 8.46 5.78 -17.88
C ASN A 110 9.71 4.99 -17.41
N GLY A 111 9.53 3.87 -16.70
CA GLY A 111 10.62 3.01 -16.23
C GLY A 111 11.14 3.37 -14.83
N GLU A 112 10.44 4.22 -14.09
CA GLU A 112 10.75 4.49 -12.68
C GLU A 112 10.33 3.30 -11.81
N THR A 113 11.03 3.06 -10.70
CA THR A 113 10.70 1.98 -9.75
C THR A 113 9.59 2.42 -8.78
N LEU A 114 8.83 1.46 -8.25
CA LEU A 114 7.82 1.75 -7.23
C LEU A 114 8.45 2.41 -5.99
N THR A 115 9.67 1.98 -5.64
CA THR A 115 10.45 2.57 -4.54
C THR A 115 10.74 4.05 -4.77
N SER A 116 11.28 4.42 -5.95
CA SER A 116 11.59 5.82 -6.25
C SER A 116 10.33 6.70 -6.29
N ILE A 117 9.23 6.18 -6.84
CA ILE A 117 7.95 6.87 -6.90
C ILE A 117 7.37 7.07 -5.51
N THR A 118 7.44 6.04 -4.65
CA THR A 118 6.95 6.11 -3.27
C THR A 118 7.73 7.15 -2.47
N GLN A 119 9.06 7.23 -2.65
CA GLN A 119 9.91 8.24 -2.02
C GLN A 119 9.55 9.66 -2.47
N ASP A 120 9.41 9.89 -3.81
CA ASP A 120 8.99 11.21 -4.34
C ASP A 120 7.62 11.64 -3.78
N ILE A 121 6.66 10.72 -3.70
CA ILE A 121 5.34 11.01 -3.14
C ILE A 121 5.45 11.32 -1.63
N ALA A 122 6.21 10.53 -0.87
CA ALA A 122 6.42 10.75 0.57
C ALA A 122 7.05 12.13 0.84
N GLU A 123 8.03 12.53 0.06
CA GLU A 123 8.66 13.86 0.14
C GLU A 123 7.65 14.98 -0.13
N ARG A 124 6.79 14.84 -1.14
CA ARG A 124 5.74 15.84 -1.45
C ARG A 124 4.72 15.97 -0.33
N PHE A 125 4.42 14.88 0.35
CA PHE A 125 3.58 14.87 1.56
C PHE A 125 4.35 15.27 2.83
N LYS A 126 5.67 15.55 2.73
CA LYS A 126 6.56 15.96 3.84
C LYS A 126 6.58 14.94 4.97
N LEU A 127 6.53 13.67 4.63
CA LEU A 127 6.63 12.59 5.62
C LEU A 127 8.04 12.54 6.20
N LYS A 128 8.15 12.33 7.49
CA LYS A 128 9.44 12.09 8.19
C LYS A 128 9.77 10.60 8.30
N THR A 129 8.77 9.74 8.17
CA THR A 129 8.92 8.29 8.10
C THR A 129 9.27 7.84 6.68
N VAL A 130 10.24 6.94 6.57
CA VAL A 130 10.64 6.36 5.29
C VAL A 130 9.74 5.16 4.97
N ILE A 131 9.07 5.17 3.82
CA ILE A 131 8.23 4.07 3.33
C ILE A 131 9.00 3.33 2.24
N LEU A 132 9.20 2.03 2.44
CA LEU A 132 9.92 1.14 1.53
C LEU A 132 8.97 0.06 1.00
N PRO A 133 8.60 0.07 -0.28
CA PRO A 133 7.91 -1.06 -0.88
C PRO A 133 8.71 -2.34 -0.70
N MET A 134 8.07 -3.44 -0.33
CA MET A 134 8.78 -4.71 -0.11
C MET A 134 9.44 -5.23 -1.39
N SER A 135 8.91 -4.86 -2.56
CA SER A 135 9.44 -5.21 -3.88
C SER A 135 9.06 -4.14 -4.92
N ASP A 136 9.93 -3.95 -5.92
CA ASP A 136 9.65 -3.20 -7.14
C ASP A 136 9.02 -4.08 -8.23
N HIS A 137 8.98 -5.39 -8.02
CA HIS A 137 8.37 -6.36 -8.91
C HIS A 137 6.92 -6.62 -8.51
N ILE A 138 6.11 -7.01 -9.48
CA ILE A 138 4.73 -7.43 -9.22
C ILE A 138 4.77 -8.73 -8.43
N ILE A 139 4.23 -8.69 -7.23
CA ILE A 139 3.93 -9.84 -6.38
C ILE A 139 2.44 -9.78 -6.12
N GLN A 140 1.71 -10.80 -6.52
CA GLN A 140 0.26 -10.81 -6.43
C GLN A 140 -0.22 -11.83 -5.42
N THR A 141 -0.99 -11.42 -4.45
CA THR A 141 -1.74 -12.31 -3.56
C THR A 141 -2.94 -12.86 -4.33
N VAL A 142 -2.99 -14.18 -4.45
CA VAL A 142 -4.06 -14.91 -5.13
C VAL A 142 -4.82 -15.74 -4.11
N VAL A 143 -6.13 -15.65 -4.16
CA VAL A 143 -7.05 -16.40 -3.27
C VAL A 143 -7.73 -17.49 -4.08
N GLU A 144 -7.43 -18.73 -3.72
CA GLU A 144 -8.16 -19.92 -4.22
C GLU A 144 -9.43 -20.11 -3.43
N THR A 145 -10.57 -20.12 -4.11
CA THR A 145 -11.87 -20.28 -3.47
C THR A 145 -12.64 -21.45 -4.05
N ASP A 146 -13.80 -21.73 -3.51
CA ASP A 146 -14.74 -22.70 -4.09
C ASP A 146 -15.41 -22.21 -5.39
N GLU A 147 -15.32 -20.93 -5.69
CA GLU A 147 -15.81 -20.32 -6.93
C GLU A 147 -14.69 -20.07 -7.96
N GLY A 148 -13.43 -20.36 -7.62
CA GLY A 148 -12.27 -20.19 -8.48
C GLY A 148 -11.16 -19.37 -7.86
N SER A 149 -10.11 -19.15 -8.64
CA SER A 149 -8.94 -18.36 -8.28
C SER A 149 -9.15 -16.90 -8.66
N MET A 150 -8.82 -15.98 -7.75
CA MET A 150 -8.95 -14.55 -8.00
C MET A 150 -7.91 -13.72 -7.25
N PRO A 151 -7.56 -12.50 -7.73
CA PRO A 151 -6.71 -11.57 -6.99
C PRO A 151 -7.34 -11.18 -5.66
N PHE A 152 -6.50 -10.90 -4.65
CA PHE A 152 -6.95 -10.56 -3.29
C PHE A 152 -7.95 -9.40 -3.27
N GLN A 153 -7.70 -8.32 -4.00
CA GLN A 153 -8.59 -7.16 -4.00
C GLN A 153 -9.96 -7.46 -4.65
N GLU A 154 -10.00 -8.36 -5.62
CA GLU A 154 -11.26 -8.82 -6.19
C GLU A 154 -12.05 -9.64 -5.17
N TYR A 155 -11.39 -10.60 -4.49
CA TYR A 155 -11.98 -11.36 -3.40
C TYR A 155 -12.48 -10.46 -2.26
N PHE A 156 -11.63 -9.53 -1.82
CA PHE A 156 -11.89 -8.73 -0.63
C PHE A 156 -12.95 -7.64 -0.86
N VAL A 157 -12.86 -6.91 -1.97
CA VAL A 157 -13.71 -5.74 -2.24
C VAL A 157 -14.91 -6.12 -3.11
N LYS A 158 -14.68 -6.74 -4.27
CA LYS A 158 -15.74 -7.06 -5.23
C LYS A 158 -16.66 -8.15 -4.72
N GLU A 159 -16.08 -9.26 -4.27
CA GLU A 159 -16.84 -10.42 -3.77
C GLU A 159 -17.18 -10.31 -2.28
N SER A 160 -16.71 -9.23 -1.59
CA SER A 160 -17.00 -8.96 -0.17
C SER A 160 -16.70 -10.15 0.74
N THR A 161 -15.64 -10.91 0.43
CA THR A 161 -15.19 -12.12 1.15
C THR A 161 -16.24 -13.27 1.23
N ASN A 162 -17.21 -13.28 0.34
CA ASN A 162 -18.27 -14.31 0.34
C ASN A 162 -17.78 -15.70 -0.09
N PRO A 163 -16.93 -15.87 -1.13
CA PRO A 163 -16.44 -17.18 -1.52
C PRO A 163 -15.59 -17.81 -0.40
N LYS A 164 -15.71 -19.13 -0.26
CA LYS A 164 -14.96 -19.85 0.77
C LYS A 164 -13.50 -20.05 0.35
N VAL A 165 -12.58 -19.50 1.12
CA VAL A 165 -11.14 -19.64 0.88
C VAL A 165 -10.71 -21.09 1.10
N ARG A 166 -9.91 -21.60 0.17
CA ARG A 166 -9.24 -22.91 0.22
C ARG A 166 -7.74 -22.74 0.46
N GLU A 167 -7.12 -21.78 -0.22
CA GLU A 167 -5.70 -21.53 -0.16
C GLU A 167 -5.41 -20.07 -0.51
N ILE A 168 -4.30 -19.56 0.01
CA ILE A 168 -3.73 -18.24 -0.37
C ILE A 168 -2.33 -18.51 -0.89
N SER A 169 -2.02 -17.99 -2.07
CA SER A 169 -0.72 -18.10 -2.70
C SER A 169 -0.18 -16.73 -3.11
N PHE A 170 1.13 -16.68 -3.34
CA PHE A 170 1.80 -15.47 -3.83
C PHE A 170 2.43 -15.77 -5.18
N GLU A 171 2.01 -15.06 -6.21
CA GLU A 171 2.50 -15.22 -7.56
C GLU A 171 3.46 -14.10 -7.94
N SER A 172 4.65 -14.45 -8.39
CA SER A 172 5.63 -13.52 -8.94
C SER A 172 6.58 -14.24 -9.88
N LYS A 173 6.98 -13.54 -10.95
CA LYS A 173 8.05 -14.01 -11.84
C LYS A 173 9.45 -13.74 -11.26
N HIS A 174 9.57 -12.71 -10.43
CA HIS A 174 10.81 -12.22 -9.84
C HIS A 174 10.54 -11.75 -8.41
N PRO A 175 10.44 -12.69 -7.43
CA PRO A 175 10.13 -12.34 -6.05
C PRO A 175 11.37 -11.80 -5.32
N GLU A 176 11.87 -10.66 -5.76
CA GLU A 176 13.04 -10.01 -5.19
C GLU A 176 12.63 -8.81 -4.35
N THR A 177 13.24 -8.66 -3.18
CA THR A 177 13.09 -7.48 -2.36
C THR A 177 13.92 -6.32 -2.91
N THR A 178 13.57 -5.08 -2.53
CA THR A 178 14.31 -3.89 -2.96
C THR A 178 15.66 -3.78 -2.27
N LYS A 179 16.60 -3.08 -2.91
CA LYS A 179 17.92 -2.79 -2.34
C LYS A 179 17.78 -1.99 -1.04
N GLU A 180 16.88 -1.04 -1.01
CA GLU A 180 16.59 -0.15 0.10
C GLU A 180 16.08 -0.93 1.32
N VAL A 181 15.26 -1.96 1.11
CA VAL A 181 14.82 -2.88 2.18
C VAL A 181 16.00 -3.66 2.72
N LEU A 182 16.87 -4.22 1.85
CA LEU A 182 18.07 -4.94 2.29
C LEU A 182 19.03 -4.04 3.07
N GLU A 183 19.23 -2.80 2.63
CA GLU A 183 20.06 -1.82 3.34
C GLU A 183 19.46 -1.48 4.72
N ALA A 184 18.15 -1.30 4.79
CA ALA A 184 17.46 -1.02 6.05
C ALA A 184 17.58 -2.19 7.06
N ILE A 185 17.43 -3.42 6.60
CA ILE A 185 17.52 -4.62 7.44
C ILE A 185 18.96 -4.85 7.95
N ASN A 186 19.95 -4.49 7.15
CA ASN A 186 21.36 -4.64 7.51
C ASN A 186 21.98 -3.39 8.15
N ASP A 187 21.17 -2.40 8.49
CA ASP A 187 21.63 -1.20 9.17
C ASP A 187 22.21 -1.55 10.55
N PRO A 188 23.50 -1.24 10.84
CA PRO A 188 24.11 -1.54 12.14
C PRO A 188 23.46 -0.82 13.31
N GLU A 189 22.70 0.26 13.05
CA GLU A 189 21.96 1.03 14.06
C GLU A 189 20.51 0.55 14.23
N LEU A 190 20.12 -0.51 13.52
CA LEU A 190 18.80 -1.12 13.67
C LEU A 190 18.63 -1.73 15.05
N SER A 191 17.66 -1.22 15.80
CA SER A 191 17.37 -1.63 17.18
C SER A 191 16.27 -2.68 17.29
N GLY A 192 15.40 -2.80 16.27
CA GLY A 192 14.33 -3.78 16.31
C GLY A 192 13.39 -3.78 15.12
N PHE A 193 12.62 -4.87 15.04
CA PHE A 193 11.54 -5.07 14.08
C PHE A 193 10.21 -5.10 14.81
N LEU A 194 9.20 -4.50 14.17
CA LEU A 194 7.82 -4.58 14.59
C LEU A 194 6.99 -5.17 13.45
N ILE A 195 6.22 -6.20 13.73
CA ILE A 195 5.20 -6.68 12.82
C ILE A 195 3.91 -5.97 13.18
N ALA A 196 3.44 -5.13 12.29
CA ALA A 196 2.22 -4.37 12.50
C ALA A 196 0.98 -5.27 12.53
N PRO A 197 -0.08 -4.88 13.25
CA PRO A 197 -1.29 -5.69 13.32
C PRO A 197 -1.92 -5.87 11.93
N SER A 198 -2.25 -7.12 11.63
CA SER A 198 -2.97 -7.54 10.43
C SER A 198 -4.05 -8.55 10.83
N ASN A 199 -5.03 -8.74 9.97
CA ASN A 199 -6.07 -9.75 10.23
C ASN A 199 -5.56 -11.13 9.80
N PRO A 200 -5.36 -12.09 10.73
CA PRO A 200 -4.83 -13.42 10.41
C PRO A 200 -5.89 -14.39 9.86
N TYR A 201 -7.14 -13.93 9.72
CA TYR A 201 -8.29 -14.75 9.31
C TYR A 201 -8.90 -14.34 7.96
N LEU A 202 -8.27 -13.43 7.26
CA LEU A 202 -8.66 -13.07 5.90
C LEU A 202 -8.02 -14.00 4.90
#